data_11b0a6bc504b489a922c1a205beafc97
#
_entry.id   11b0a6bc504b489a922c1a205beafc97
#
_cell.length_a   1.000
_cell.length_b   1.000
_cell.length_c   1.000
_cell.angle_alpha   90.00
_cell.angle_beta   90.00
_cell.angle_gamma   90.00
#
_symmetry.space_group_name_H-M   'P 1'
#
loop_
_entity.id
_entity.type
_entity.pdbx_description
1 polymer ?
#
loop_
_entity_poly.entity_id
_entity_poly.type
_entity_poly.pdbx_seq_one_letter_code
_entity_poly.pdbx_strand_id
1 'polypeptide(L)'
;IPVVAVAVHRDPDHESPGAWPRFAMGSGASLAPVTAARSALAEALQNWMELRSMGPERAADEKAAIGDYAEFPSHARRFVDVDATVPASSVGPEPVPEGEAELEAAVERVTDAGLDAYAARTTTRDVAELGFEAVRVLVPEAQPLFTGEPFFTRRAERVPRDLGFEPELDREYHPYP
;
A
#
# COMPACT_ATOMS: atom_id res chain seq x y z
N ILE A 1 6.12 -10.74 -3.22
CA ILE A 1 4.80 -10.30 -3.73
C ILE A 1 4.96 -8.88 -4.23
N PRO A 2 4.61 -8.58 -5.51
CA PRO A 2 4.59 -7.22 -6.03
C PRO A 2 3.73 -6.29 -5.20
N VAL A 3 4.28 -5.13 -4.85
CA VAL A 3 3.56 -4.01 -4.24
C VAL A 3 3.65 -2.84 -5.21
N VAL A 4 2.52 -2.28 -5.57
CA VAL A 4 2.40 -1.14 -6.49
C VAL A 4 1.83 0.03 -5.72
N ALA A 5 2.49 1.19 -5.83
CA ALA A 5 1.96 2.46 -5.40
C ALA A 5 1.56 3.28 -6.64
N VAL A 6 0.42 3.94 -6.59
CA VAL A 6 -0.08 4.80 -7.66
C VAL A 6 -0.30 6.20 -7.11
N ALA A 7 0.29 7.18 -7.75
CA ALA A 7 0.05 8.59 -7.49
C ALA A 7 -0.90 9.18 -8.53
N VAL A 8 -1.92 9.90 -8.07
CA VAL A 8 -2.78 10.74 -8.87
C VAL A 8 -2.48 12.18 -8.49
N HIS A 9 -2.04 12.99 -9.44
CA HIS A 9 -1.66 14.37 -9.15
C HIS A 9 -2.10 15.33 -10.27
N ARG A 10 -2.17 16.60 -9.93
CA ARG A 10 -2.30 17.66 -10.94
C ARG A 10 -0.93 17.99 -11.49
N ASP A 11 -0.90 18.43 -12.73
CA ASP A 11 0.31 18.97 -13.33
C ASP A 11 0.63 20.33 -12.68
N PRO A 12 1.77 20.48 -11.97
CA PRO A 12 2.12 21.73 -11.30
C PRO A 12 2.24 22.92 -12.24
N ASP A 13 2.60 22.68 -13.51
CA ASP A 13 2.82 23.72 -14.51
C ASP A 13 1.52 24.21 -15.17
N HIS A 14 0.42 23.48 -15.00
CA HIS A 14 -0.87 23.76 -15.63
C HIS A 14 -2.03 23.89 -14.63
N GLU A 15 -1.73 24.11 -13.35
CA GLU A 15 -2.75 24.21 -12.32
C GLU A 15 -3.50 25.54 -12.34
N SER A 16 -4.82 25.45 -12.18
CA SER A 16 -5.63 26.62 -11.88
C SER A 16 -5.43 27.05 -10.42
N PRO A 17 -5.37 28.36 -10.12
CA PRO A 17 -5.30 28.83 -8.74
C PRO A 17 -6.44 28.25 -7.90
N GLY A 18 -6.12 27.69 -6.73
CA GLY A 18 -7.09 27.08 -5.82
C GLY A 18 -7.56 25.68 -6.23
N ALA A 19 -6.90 25.01 -7.19
CA ALA A 19 -7.19 23.63 -7.54
C ALA A 19 -6.92 22.69 -6.36
N TRP A 20 -7.92 21.89 -5.99
CA TRP A 20 -7.88 20.94 -4.87
C TRP A 20 -8.57 19.63 -5.22
N PRO A 21 -8.12 18.47 -4.73
CA PRO A 21 -6.77 18.22 -4.17
C PRO A 21 -5.71 18.27 -5.27
N ARG A 22 -4.43 18.33 -4.88
CA ARG A 22 -3.31 18.37 -5.83
C ARG A 22 -2.60 17.04 -5.98
N PHE A 23 -2.71 16.18 -4.96
CA PHE A 23 -2.08 14.87 -4.91
C PHE A 23 -2.91 13.90 -4.08
N ALA A 24 -2.91 12.64 -4.47
CA ALA A 24 -3.38 11.50 -3.67
C ALA A 24 -2.61 10.25 -4.09
N MET A 25 -2.46 9.33 -3.18
CA MET A 25 -1.81 8.04 -3.40
C MET A 25 -2.69 6.88 -2.99
N GLY A 26 -2.39 5.71 -3.53
CA GLY A 26 -2.91 4.43 -3.08
C GLY A 26 -1.90 3.33 -3.31
N SER A 27 -2.06 2.22 -2.64
CA SER A 27 -1.19 1.05 -2.73
C SER A 27 -1.99 -0.22 -2.99
N GLY A 28 -1.32 -1.23 -3.54
CA GLY A 28 -1.93 -2.53 -3.75
C GLY A 28 -0.87 -3.61 -3.86
N ALA A 29 -1.18 -4.79 -3.35
CA ALA A 29 -0.32 -5.95 -3.42
C ALA A 29 -1.06 -7.13 -4.05
N SER A 30 -0.41 -7.83 -4.97
CA SER A 30 -0.92 -9.06 -5.59
C SER A 30 0.21 -9.80 -6.28
N LEU A 31 0.08 -11.11 -6.46
CA LEU A 31 0.99 -11.87 -7.33
C LEU A 31 0.84 -11.44 -8.78
N ALA A 32 -0.34 -10.94 -9.18
CA ALA A 32 -0.60 -10.34 -10.48
C ALA A 32 -0.32 -8.82 -10.43
N PRO A 33 0.75 -8.29 -11.06
CA PRO A 33 1.10 -6.88 -10.99
C PRO A 33 -0.02 -5.95 -11.48
N VAL A 34 -0.77 -6.38 -12.50
CA VAL A 34 -1.92 -5.62 -13.02
C VAL A 34 -3.04 -5.50 -11.99
N THR A 35 -3.28 -6.56 -11.20
CA THR A 35 -4.26 -6.54 -10.10
C THR A 35 -3.80 -5.61 -8.99
N ALA A 36 -2.51 -5.67 -8.60
CA ALA A 36 -1.93 -4.75 -7.64
C ALA A 36 -2.08 -3.28 -8.09
N ALA A 37 -1.77 -2.98 -9.36
CA ALA A 37 -1.90 -1.65 -9.92
C ALA A 37 -3.36 -1.15 -9.96
N ARG A 38 -4.32 -2.02 -10.27
CA ARG A 38 -5.75 -1.67 -10.25
C ARG A 38 -6.23 -1.32 -8.85
N SER A 39 -5.83 -2.12 -7.83
CA SER A 39 -6.17 -1.86 -6.44
C SER A 39 -5.57 -0.53 -5.98
N ALA A 40 -4.29 -0.31 -6.26
CA ALA A 40 -3.59 0.94 -5.93
C ALA A 40 -4.27 2.17 -6.59
N LEU A 41 -4.65 2.06 -7.88
CA LEU A 41 -5.34 3.14 -8.57
C LEU A 41 -6.73 3.41 -7.98
N ALA A 42 -7.48 2.35 -7.65
CA ALA A 42 -8.81 2.49 -7.05
C ALA A 42 -8.72 3.21 -5.70
N GLU A 43 -7.75 2.86 -4.85
CA GLU A 43 -7.50 3.53 -3.58
C GLU A 43 -7.06 4.99 -3.78
N ALA A 44 -6.12 5.26 -4.69
CA ALA A 44 -5.70 6.63 -4.99
C ALA A 44 -6.87 7.52 -5.44
N LEU A 45 -7.78 6.99 -6.27
CA LEU A 45 -8.98 7.70 -6.71
C LEU A 45 -10.00 7.87 -5.57
N GLN A 46 -10.14 6.89 -4.68
CA GLN A 46 -10.97 7.00 -3.48
C GLN A 46 -10.46 8.13 -2.59
N ASN A 47 -9.16 8.15 -2.31
CA ASN A 47 -8.51 9.19 -1.51
C ASN A 47 -8.64 10.57 -2.16
N TRP A 48 -8.50 10.64 -3.47
CA TRP A 48 -8.75 11.86 -4.23
C TRP A 48 -10.18 12.39 -4.05
N MET A 49 -11.17 11.50 -4.13
CA MET A 49 -12.58 11.85 -3.94
C MET A 49 -12.87 12.27 -2.50
N GLU A 50 -12.26 11.62 -1.53
CA GLU A 50 -12.38 11.95 -0.11
C GLU A 50 -11.80 13.34 0.17
N LEU A 51 -10.56 13.60 -0.24
CA LEU A 51 -9.93 14.91 -0.13
C LEU A 51 -10.76 16.02 -0.81
N ARG A 52 -11.29 15.73 -2.01
CA ARG A 52 -12.15 16.66 -2.73
C ARG A 52 -13.42 16.99 -1.95
N SER A 53 -14.03 15.99 -1.32
CA SER A 53 -15.22 16.17 -0.48
C SER A 53 -14.92 16.90 0.83
N MET A 54 -13.75 16.65 1.40
CA MET A 54 -13.29 17.24 2.65
C MET A 54 -12.98 18.74 2.48
N GLY A 55 -12.31 19.09 1.42
CA GLY A 55 -11.81 20.44 1.16
C GLY A 55 -10.51 20.77 1.91
N PRO A 56 -9.80 21.83 1.50
CA PRO A 56 -8.46 22.12 2.02
C PRO A 56 -8.43 22.45 3.52
N GLU A 57 -9.44 23.16 4.03
CA GLU A 57 -9.48 23.56 5.45
C GLU A 57 -9.57 22.34 6.38
N ARG A 58 -10.48 21.40 6.07
CA ARG A 58 -10.63 20.18 6.90
C ARG A 58 -9.47 19.24 6.72
N ALA A 59 -8.89 19.14 5.52
CA ALA A 59 -7.73 18.31 5.28
C ALA A 59 -6.50 18.79 6.06
N ALA A 60 -6.33 20.11 6.24
CA ALA A 60 -5.25 20.67 7.05
C ALA A 60 -5.40 20.34 8.55
N ASP A 61 -6.62 20.13 9.02
CA ASP A 61 -6.91 19.73 10.40
C ASP A 61 -6.82 18.20 10.60
N GLU A 62 -6.80 17.43 9.51
CA GLU A 62 -6.70 15.97 9.56
C GLU A 62 -5.28 15.55 9.95
N LYS A 63 -5.17 14.76 11.00
CA LYS A 63 -3.88 14.28 11.50
C LYS A 63 -3.32 13.08 10.74
N ALA A 64 -4.08 12.56 9.78
CA ALA A 64 -3.66 11.45 8.95
C ALA A 64 -2.77 11.92 7.79
N ALA A 65 -1.87 11.06 7.35
CA ALA A 65 -0.91 11.37 6.28
C ALA A 65 -1.56 11.84 4.96
N ILE A 66 -2.81 11.45 4.68
CA ILE A 66 -3.55 11.87 3.50
C ILE A 66 -3.68 13.41 3.38
N GLY A 67 -3.87 14.11 4.51
CA GLY A 67 -3.96 15.58 4.55
C GLY A 67 -2.62 16.23 4.23
N ASP A 68 -1.53 15.71 4.80
CA ASP A 68 -0.17 16.25 4.63
C ASP A 68 0.33 16.18 3.20
N TYR A 69 -0.12 15.19 2.43
CA TYR A 69 0.28 15.00 1.03
C TYR A 69 -0.62 15.71 0.02
N ALA A 70 -1.81 16.14 0.42
CA ALA A 70 -2.84 16.64 -0.49
C ALA A 70 -2.44 17.93 -1.25
N GLU A 71 -1.54 18.74 -0.71
CA GLU A 71 -0.97 19.92 -1.34
C GLU A 71 0.22 19.62 -2.29
N PHE A 72 0.55 18.36 -2.47
CA PHE A 72 1.66 17.92 -3.29
C PHE A 72 3.00 18.56 -2.89
N PRO A 73 3.43 18.41 -1.65
CA PRO A 73 4.67 19.02 -1.16
C PRO A 73 5.90 18.44 -1.87
N SER A 74 7.03 19.12 -1.76
CA SER A 74 8.26 18.75 -2.49
C SER A 74 8.73 17.32 -2.22
N HIS A 75 8.55 16.80 -1.01
CA HIS A 75 8.92 15.43 -0.68
C HIS A 75 7.99 14.37 -1.33
N ALA A 76 6.73 14.72 -1.65
CA ALA A 76 5.82 13.84 -2.38
C ALA A 76 6.17 13.76 -3.88
N ARG A 77 6.84 14.76 -4.44
CA ARG A 77 7.21 14.77 -5.86
C ARG A 77 8.14 13.63 -6.24
N ARG A 78 8.96 13.14 -5.31
CA ARG A 78 9.82 11.96 -5.54
C ARG A 78 9.06 10.68 -5.91
N PHE A 79 7.75 10.60 -5.65
CA PHE A 79 6.93 9.48 -6.07
C PHE A 79 6.54 9.53 -7.56
N VAL A 80 6.69 10.67 -8.19
CA VAL A 80 6.37 10.89 -9.61
C VAL A 80 7.59 11.26 -10.45
N ASP A 81 8.58 11.93 -9.84
CA ASP A 81 9.85 12.28 -10.47
C ASP A 81 10.82 11.09 -10.33
N VAL A 82 10.72 10.13 -11.24
CA VAL A 82 11.52 8.89 -11.19
C VAL A 82 12.67 8.91 -12.18
N ASP A 83 13.85 8.45 -11.74
CA ASP A 83 15.06 8.37 -12.57
C ASP A 83 15.08 7.13 -13.48
N ALA A 84 14.28 6.13 -13.18
CA ALA A 84 14.27 4.85 -13.91
C ALA A 84 12.86 4.27 -14.06
N THR A 85 12.66 3.58 -15.18
CA THR A 85 11.43 2.80 -15.43
C THR A 85 11.77 1.38 -15.79
N VAL A 86 10.90 0.44 -15.43
CA VAL A 86 11.00 -0.98 -15.79
C VAL A 86 9.71 -1.42 -16.49
N PRO A 87 9.77 -2.38 -17.41
CA PRO A 87 8.56 -2.96 -17.99
C PRO A 87 7.69 -3.62 -16.90
N ALA A 88 6.38 -3.44 -16.96
CA ALA A 88 5.46 -4.08 -16.02
C ALA A 88 5.58 -5.63 -16.05
N SER A 89 5.92 -6.20 -17.20
CA SER A 89 6.18 -7.65 -17.37
C SER A 89 7.42 -8.15 -16.62
N SER A 90 8.31 -7.28 -16.16
CA SER A 90 9.47 -7.68 -15.34
C SER A 90 9.16 -7.74 -13.85
N VAL A 91 7.92 -7.41 -13.44
CA VAL A 91 7.48 -7.39 -12.05
C VAL A 91 6.52 -8.55 -11.79
N GLY A 92 6.84 -9.39 -10.83
CA GLY A 92 6.02 -10.53 -10.45
C GLY A 92 6.34 -11.83 -11.19
N PRO A 93 5.65 -12.92 -10.85
CA PRO A 93 5.83 -14.22 -11.47
C PRO A 93 5.22 -14.29 -12.87
N GLU A 94 5.80 -15.08 -13.74
CA GLU A 94 5.20 -15.52 -15.03
C GLU A 94 5.33 -17.04 -15.17
N PRO A 95 4.25 -17.79 -15.34
CA PRO A 95 2.85 -17.33 -15.32
C PRO A 95 2.37 -16.91 -13.94
N VAL A 96 1.35 -16.03 -13.88
CA VAL A 96 0.68 -15.68 -12.62
C VAL A 96 -0.14 -16.88 -12.15
N PRO A 97 0.08 -17.40 -10.93
CA PRO A 97 -0.71 -18.50 -10.41
C PRO A 97 -2.13 -18.04 -10.06
N GLU A 98 -3.09 -18.95 -10.19
CA GLU A 98 -4.51 -18.69 -9.90
C GLU A 98 -5.08 -19.74 -8.94
N GLY A 99 -6.13 -19.37 -8.18
CA GLY A 99 -6.86 -20.28 -7.29
C GLY A 99 -5.99 -20.83 -6.16
N GLU A 100 -5.97 -22.16 -6.01
CA GLU A 100 -5.20 -22.83 -4.95
C GLU A 100 -3.68 -22.60 -5.12
N ALA A 101 -3.18 -22.60 -6.36
CA ALA A 101 -1.78 -22.31 -6.63
C ALA A 101 -1.37 -20.87 -6.28
N GLU A 102 -2.29 -19.91 -6.32
CA GLU A 102 -2.05 -18.55 -5.85
C GLU A 102 -1.86 -18.51 -4.34
N LEU A 103 -2.73 -19.24 -3.59
CA LEU A 103 -2.61 -19.36 -2.14
C LEU A 103 -1.28 -20.04 -1.76
N GLU A 104 -0.96 -21.17 -2.40
CA GLU A 104 0.32 -21.87 -2.19
C GLU A 104 1.52 -20.96 -2.42
N ALA A 105 1.52 -20.25 -3.55
CA ALA A 105 2.60 -19.32 -3.88
C ALA A 105 2.70 -18.13 -2.90
N ALA A 106 1.58 -17.66 -2.34
CA ALA A 106 1.59 -16.61 -1.33
C ALA A 106 2.16 -17.13 0.00
N VAL A 107 1.74 -18.32 0.44
CA VAL A 107 2.24 -18.97 1.65
C VAL A 107 3.75 -19.27 1.53
N GLU A 108 4.19 -19.81 0.39
CA GLU A 108 5.60 -20.08 0.11
C GLU A 108 6.46 -18.83 0.29
N ARG A 109 6.03 -17.67 -0.24
CA ARG A 109 6.78 -16.42 -0.07
C ARG A 109 6.88 -15.94 1.37
N VAL A 110 5.85 -16.23 2.18
CA VAL A 110 5.88 -15.93 3.62
C VAL A 110 6.88 -16.84 4.32
N THR A 111 6.85 -18.16 4.01
CA THR A 111 7.76 -19.14 4.62
C THR A 111 9.20 -18.96 4.16
N ASP A 112 9.44 -18.64 2.90
CA ASP A 112 10.78 -18.32 2.37
C ASP A 112 11.40 -17.08 3.04
N ALA A 113 10.53 -16.14 3.46
CA ALA A 113 10.98 -15.02 4.28
C ALA A 113 11.26 -15.41 5.75
N GLY A 114 11.12 -16.69 6.12
CA GLY A 114 11.32 -17.20 7.47
C GLY A 114 10.21 -16.78 8.43
N LEU A 115 8.99 -16.64 7.94
CA LEU A 115 7.80 -16.31 8.71
C LEU A 115 6.80 -17.47 8.66
N ASP A 116 5.97 -17.57 9.69
CA ASP A 116 4.83 -18.49 9.73
C ASP A 116 3.52 -17.75 9.48
N ALA A 117 2.64 -18.32 8.69
CA ALA A 117 1.29 -17.81 8.48
C ALA A 117 0.27 -18.71 9.20
N TYR A 118 -0.61 -18.10 9.96
CA TYR A 118 -1.71 -18.76 10.64
C TYR A 118 -3.04 -18.23 10.12
N ALA A 119 -3.99 -19.12 9.87
CA ALA A 119 -5.34 -18.76 9.46
C ALA A 119 -6.36 -19.28 10.46
N ALA A 120 -7.29 -18.43 10.88
CA ALA A 120 -8.42 -18.80 11.71
C ALA A 120 -9.71 -18.53 10.94
N ARG A 121 -10.58 -19.54 10.83
CA ARG A 121 -11.93 -19.35 10.32
C ARG A 121 -12.78 -18.68 11.41
N THR A 122 -13.29 -17.50 11.10
CA THR A 122 -14.11 -16.69 12.01
C THR A 122 -15.56 -16.54 11.53
N THR A 123 -15.95 -17.33 10.53
CA THR A 123 -17.28 -17.33 9.92
C THR A 123 -18.33 -17.63 10.96
N THR A 124 -19.27 -16.71 11.15
CA THR A 124 -20.46 -16.94 11.99
C THR A 124 -21.51 -17.72 11.20
N ARG A 125 -22.47 -18.31 11.92
CA ARG A 125 -23.46 -19.19 11.30
C ARG A 125 -24.33 -18.46 10.27
N ASP A 126 -24.75 -17.24 10.58
CA ASP A 126 -25.55 -16.39 9.71
C ASP A 126 -24.82 -16.01 8.43
N VAL A 127 -23.52 -15.72 8.53
CA VAL A 127 -22.65 -15.45 7.38
C VAL A 127 -22.45 -16.69 6.50
N ALA A 128 -22.25 -17.85 7.13
CA ALA A 128 -22.13 -19.13 6.42
C ALA A 128 -23.42 -19.53 5.69
N GLU A 129 -24.60 -19.26 6.26
CA GLU A 129 -25.90 -19.51 5.62
C GLU A 129 -26.11 -18.67 4.34
N LEU A 130 -25.42 -17.53 4.21
CA LEU A 130 -25.40 -16.70 3.01
C LEU A 130 -24.32 -17.12 1.98
N GLY A 131 -23.55 -18.18 2.28
CA GLY A 131 -22.49 -18.67 1.39
C GLY A 131 -21.19 -17.87 1.47
N PHE A 132 -21.01 -17.01 2.48
CA PHE A 132 -19.76 -16.27 2.71
C PHE A 132 -18.88 -16.95 3.75
N GLU A 133 -17.59 -16.71 3.64
CA GLU A 133 -16.57 -17.14 4.59
C GLU A 133 -15.79 -15.93 5.12
N ALA A 134 -15.53 -15.91 6.41
CA ALA A 134 -14.67 -14.94 7.06
C ALA A 134 -13.43 -15.65 7.62
N VAL A 135 -12.26 -15.17 7.23
CA VAL A 135 -10.97 -15.72 7.65
C VAL A 135 -10.10 -14.60 8.19
N ARG A 136 -9.45 -14.84 9.30
CA ARG A 136 -8.41 -13.97 9.85
C ARG A 136 -7.05 -14.62 9.64
N VAL A 137 -6.14 -13.90 9.00
CA VAL A 137 -4.75 -14.34 8.82
C VAL A 137 -3.86 -13.55 9.77
N LEU A 138 -2.93 -14.24 10.41
CA LEU A 138 -1.91 -13.69 11.28
C LEU A 138 -0.54 -14.18 10.82
N VAL A 139 0.38 -13.25 10.62
CA VAL A 139 1.79 -13.54 10.32
C VAL A 139 2.63 -12.86 11.41
N PRO A 140 2.97 -13.60 12.49
CA PRO A 140 3.82 -13.06 13.56
C PRO A 140 5.16 -12.58 13.03
N GLU A 141 5.74 -11.57 13.68
CA GLU A 141 7.02 -10.95 13.31
C GLU A 141 7.06 -10.23 11.95
N ALA A 142 5.99 -10.26 11.16
CA ALA A 142 5.89 -9.37 10.02
C ALA A 142 5.85 -7.91 10.49
N GLN A 143 6.43 -7.00 9.69
CA GLN A 143 6.32 -5.58 9.96
C GLN A 143 4.88 -5.13 9.67
N PRO A 144 4.12 -4.70 10.68
CA PRO A 144 2.78 -4.19 10.44
C PRO A 144 2.84 -2.80 9.79
N LEU A 145 1.80 -2.46 9.07
CA LEU A 145 1.50 -1.09 8.75
C LEU A 145 0.98 -0.40 10.02
N PHE A 146 1.42 0.80 10.28
CA PHE A 146 0.97 1.57 11.45
C PHE A 146 0.22 2.82 11.01
N THR A 147 -0.85 3.13 11.73
CA THR A 147 -1.70 4.31 11.51
C THR A 147 -1.61 5.32 12.67
N GLY A 148 -0.73 5.06 13.61
CA GLY A 148 -0.42 5.89 14.76
C GLY A 148 1.10 6.02 14.94
N GLU A 149 1.58 6.04 16.18
CA GLU A 149 3.04 6.11 16.42
C GLU A 149 3.77 4.96 15.72
N PRO A 150 4.88 5.23 15.03
CA PRO A 150 5.66 4.21 14.32
C PRO A 150 6.09 3.09 15.26
N PHE A 151 5.87 1.86 14.81
CA PHE A 151 6.33 0.66 15.50
C PHE A 151 7.12 -0.22 14.54
N PHE A 152 8.40 -0.38 14.80
CA PHE A 152 9.28 -1.20 13.99
C PHE A 152 9.65 -2.49 14.71
N THR A 153 9.45 -3.62 14.05
CA THR A 153 9.91 -4.92 14.53
C THR A 153 11.42 -5.05 14.34
N ARG A 154 12.04 -6.04 15.00
CA ARG A 154 13.47 -6.36 14.77
C ARG A 154 13.78 -6.69 13.31
N ARG A 155 12.79 -7.16 12.55
CA ARG A 155 12.94 -7.44 11.13
C ARG A 155 13.08 -6.16 10.29
N ALA A 156 12.41 -5.09 10.68
CA ALA A 156 12.54 -3.80 10.01
C ALA A 156 13.97 -3.24 10.04
N GLU A 157 14.77 -3.62 11.05
CA GLU A 157 16.19 -3.28 11.12
C GLU A 157 17.07 -4.31 10.37
N ARG A 158 16.77 -5.60 10.54
CA ARG A 158 17.61 -6.68 10.02
C ARG A 158 17.51 -6.84 8.52
N VAL A 159 16.27 -6.93 7.99
CA VAL A 159 16.05 -7.27 6.58
C VAL A 159 16.67 -6.25 5.62
N PRO A 160 16.55 -4.93 5.83
CA PRO A 160 17.27 -3.97 4.99
C PRO A 160 18.79 -4.20 4.99
N ARG A 161 19.40 -4.43 6.16
CA ARG A 161 20.84 -4.69 6.27
C ARG A 161 21.27 -5.97 5.54
N ASP A 162 20.50 -7.04 5.68
CA ASP A 162 20.74 -8.32 4.97
C ASP A 162 20.68 -8.14 3.44
N LEU A 163 19.91 -7.16 2.96
CA LEU A 163 19.78 -6.77 1.56
C LEU A 163 20.78 -5.69 1.12
N GLY A 164 21.62 -5.18 2.03
CA GLY A 164 22.63 -4.16 1.73
C GLY A 164 22.11 -2.72 1.82
N PHE A 165 21.00 -2.49 2.51
CA PHE A 165 20.42 -1.15 2.74
C PHE A 165 20.55 -0.76 4.21
N GLU A 166 20.74 0.53 4.48
CA GLU A 166 20.59 1.06 5.82
C GLU A 166 19.09 1.15 6.19
N PRO A 167 18.69 0.67 7.38
CA PRO A 167 17.32 0.80 7.83
C PRO A 167 17.01 2.27 8.18
N GLU A 168 15.92 2.78 7.65
CA GLU A 168 15.43 4.13 7.95
C GLU A 168 14.23 4.03 8.92
N LEU A 169 14.50 4.07 10.22
CA LEU A 169 13.48 3.92 11.25
C LEU A 169 12.86 5.25 11.72
N ASP A 170 13.47 6.37 11.34
CA ASP A 170 13.00 7.73 11.64
C ASP A 170 12.16 8.32 10.49
N ARG A 171 11.48 7.45 9.73
CA ARG A 171 10.65 7.90 8.61
C ARG A 171 9.38 8.57 9.09
N GLU A 172 8.97 9.59 8.36
CA GLU A 172 7.62 10.12 8.40
C GLU A 172 6.62 9.05 7.96
N TYR A 173 5.35 9.25 8.29
CA TYR A 173 4.27 8.36 7.87
C TYR A 173 4.25 8.22 6.34
N HIS A 174 3.85 7.03 5.90
CA HIS A 174 3.57 6.82 4.48
C HIS A 174 2.32 7.62 4.05
N PRO A 175 2.21 7.97 2.75
CA PRO A 175 1.09 8.76 2.23
C PRO A 175 -0.20 7.94 2.00
N TYR A 176 -0.26 6.74 2.54
CA TYR A 176 -1.44 5.88 2.45
C TYR A 176 -2.32 6.10 3.68
N PRO A 177 -3.65 6.10 3.52
CA PRO A 177 -4.59 6.24 4.61
C PRO A 177 -4.61 5.03 5.55
#